data_96c4394b0a8b9b29a2ae3c307df28c67
#
_entry.id   96c4394b0a8b9b29a2ae3c307df28c67
#
_cell.length_a   1.000
_cell.length_b   1.000
_cell.length_c   1.000
_cell.angle_alpha   90.00
_cell.angle_beta   90.00
_cell.angle_gamma   90.00
#
_symmetry.space_group_name_H-M   'P 1'
#
loop_
_entity.id
_entity.type
_entity.pdbx_description
1 polymer ?
#
loop_
_entity_poly.entity_id
_entity_poly.type
_entity_poly.pdbx_seq_one_letter_code
_entity_poly.pdbx_strand_id
1 'polypeptide(L)'
;MCKRGHIIAAHSHSHKVLTDISLEDVKYELSTNKDYLETIIGRPVETISIPNGSYSADVLKIVIDVGFQSIYTSKPSTKVETFHGKDLIGRYAIMHNTKADDVVKIISSATLRTWMRYRYEILKFARQALGQYYYKIRTTILRYFVKL
;
A
#
# COMPACT_ATOMS: atom_id res chain seq x y z
N MET A 1 12.61 -2.70 -19.68
CA MET A 1 12.18 -1.65 -18.72
C MET A 1 13.38 -1.04 -18.00
N CYS A 2 14.20 -1.78 -17.26
CA CYS A 2 15.35 -1.21 -16.52
C CYS A 2 16.34 -0.41 -17.40
N LYS A 3 16.64 -0.87 -18.62
CA LYS A 3 17.50 -0.15 -19.57
C LYS A 3 16.94 1.23 -20.00
N ARG A 4 15.66 1.50 -19.75
CA ARG A 4 15.00 2.79 -20.05
C ARG A 4 14.84 3.67 -18.80
N GLY A 5 15.53 3.37 -17.67
CA GLY A 5 15.50 4.15 -16.46
C GLY A 5 14.29 3.86 -15.52
N HIS A 6 13.47 2.86 -15.82
CA HIS A 6 12.35 2.49 -14.94
C HIS A 6 12.87 1.78 -13.68
N ILE A 7 12.27 2.09 -12.53
CA ILE A 7 12.50 1.41 -11.26
C ILE A 7 11.48 0.27 -11.15
N ILE A 8 11.95 -0.93 -10.87
CA ILE A 8 11.10 -2.08 -10.55
C ILE A 8 11.03 -2.20 -9.03
N ALA A 9 9.82 -2.31 -8.51
CA ALA A 9 9.55 -2.44 -7.09
C ALA A 9 8.80 -3.74 -6.79
N ALA A 10 8.97 -4.29 -5.60
CA ALA A 10 8.28 -5.46 -5.11
C ALA A 10 6.81 -5.16 -4.74
N HIS A 11 5.95 -6.21 -4.76
CA HIS A 11 4.53 -6.09 -4.37
C HIS A 11 3.97 -7.39 -3.76
N SER A 12 4.77 -8.09 -2.97
CA SER A 12 4.59 -9.46 -2.47
C SER A 12 4.53 -10.54 -3.57
N HIS A 13 4.56 -11.80 -3.18
CA HIS A 13 4.56 -12.92 -4.13
C HIS A 13 3.15 -13.23 -4.66
N SER A 14 2.17 -13.40 -3.78
CA SER A 14 0.80 -13.80 -4.12
C SER A 14 -0.27 -12.74 -3.84
N HIS A 15 0.14 -11.49 -3.53
CA HIS A 15 -0.75 -10.36 -3.25
C HIS A 15 -1.69 -10.56 -2.05
N LYS A 16 -1.31 -11.36 -1.06
CA LYS A 16 -2.07 -11.53 0.17
C LYS A 16 -2.09 -10.24 0.99
N VAL A 17 -3.11 -10.06 1.81
CA VAL A 17 -3.15 -9.00 2.82
C VAL A 17 -2.19 -9.38 3.94
N LEU A 18 -1.06 -8.69 4.04
CA LEU A 18 0.05 -9.07 4.92
C LEU A 18 -0.30 -9.05 6.42
N THR A 19 -1.35 -8.34 6.81
CA THR A 19 -1.86 -8.34 8.20
C THR A 19 -2.74 -9.53 8.54
N ASP A 20 -3.15 -10.32 7.56
CA ASP A 20 -4.12 -11.41 7.72
C ASP A 20 -3.46 -12.80 7.66
N ILE A 21 -2.13 -12.83 7.56
CA ILE A 21 -1.31 -14.04 7.49
C ILE A 21 -0.27 -14.07 8.61
N SER A 22 0.35 -15.21 8.87
CA SER A 22 1.41 -15.35 9.87
C SER A 22 2.64 -14.51 9.51
N LEU A 23 3.44 -14.11 10.51
CA LEU A 23 4.67 -13.36 10.27
C LEU A 23 5.69 -14.15 9.46
N GLU A 24 5.68 -15.48 9.57
CA GLU A 24 6.50 -16.37 8.77
C GLU A 24 6.08 -16.35 7.29
N ASP A 25 4.76 -16.41 7.02
CA ASP A 25 4.22 -16.25 5.66
C ASP A 25 4.51 -14.87 5.10
N VAL A 26 4.44 -13.80 5.92
CA VAL A 26 4.83 -12.45 5.50
C VAL A 26 6.28 -12.46 5.00
N LYS A 27 7.19 -13.03 5.78
CA LYS A 27 8.60 -13.12 5.38
C LYS A 27 8.77 -13.89 4.07
N TYR A 28 8.08 -15.02 3.92
CA TYR A 28 8.09 -15.82 2.68
C TYR A 28 7.58 -15.02 1.47
N GLU A 29 6.42 -14.37 1.60
CA GLU A 29 5.82 -13.53 0.54
C GLU A 29 6.76 -12.42 0.06
N LEU A 30 7.48 -11.81 0.98
CA LEU A 30 8.36 -10.68 0.70
C LEU A 30 9.70 -11.13 0.11
N SER A 31 10.37 -12.12 0.74
CA SER A 31 11.67 -12.61 0.28
C SER A 31 11.56 -13.29 -1.09
N THR A 32 10.58 -14.19 -1.27
CA THR A 32 10.36 -14.89 -2.55
C THR A 32 10.14 -13.90 -3.71
N ASN A 33 9.34 -12.86 -3.50
CA ASN A 33 9.11 -11.86 -4.54
C ASN A 33 10.38 -11.03 -4.84
N LYS A 34 11.11 -10.64 -3.79
CA LYS A 34 12.35 -9.88 -3.92
C LYS A 34 13.39 -10.68 -4.71
N ASP A 35 13.67 -11.91 -4.29
CA ASP A 35 14.67 -12.80 -4.90
C ASP A 35 14.34 -13.08 -6.38
N TYR A 36 13.05 -13.31 -6.67
CA TYR A 36 12.58 -13.50 -8.05
C TYR A 36 12.85 -12.29 -8.93
N LEU A 37 12.51 -11.09 -8.42
CA LEU A 37 12.73 -9.85 -9.17
C LEU A 37 14.22 -9.57 -9.35
N GLU A 38 15.05 -9.74 -8.31
CA GLU A 38 16.50 -9.54 -8.35
C GLU A 38 17.18 -10.48 -9.35
N THR A 39 16.73 -11.73 -9.40
CA THR A 39 17.21 -12.72 -10.40
C THR A 39 16.94 -12.24 -11.84
N ILE A 40 15.75 -11.68 -12.10
CA ILE A 40 15.40 -11.22 -13.46
C ILE A 40 16.13 -9.94 -13.85
N ILE A 41 16.26 -8.99 -12.90
CA ILE A 41 16.78 -7.65 -13.23
C ILE A 41 18.29 -7.51 -13.00
N GLY A 42 18.92 -8.47 -12.30
CA GLY A 42 20.36 -8.50 -12.03
C GLY A 42 20.86 -7.41 -11.09
N ARG A 43 19.98 -6.84 -10.25
CA ARG A 43 20.33 -5.78 -9.29
C ARG A 43 19.38 -5.80 -8.08
N PRO A 44 19.78 -5.21 -6.93
CA PRO A 44 18.95 -5.14 -5.73
C PRO A 44 17.60 -4.45 -5.97
N VAL A 45 16.54 -4.98 -5.32
CA VAL A 45 15.19 -4.41 -5.25
C VAL A 45 14.99 -3.86 -3.84
N GLU A 46 15.15 -2.57 -3.69
CA GLU A 46 15.11 -1.89 -2.39
C GLU A 46 13.76 -1.20 -2.10
N THR A 47 12.84 -1.27 -3.05
CA THR A 47 11.54 -0.61 -2.97
C THR A 47 10.41 -1.64 -2.96
N ILE A 48 9.45 -1.44 -2.06
CA ILE A 48 8.23 -2.24 -2.01
C ILE A 48 6.99 -1.35 -1.94
N SER A 49 5.92 -1.78 -2.60
CA SER A 49 4.56 -1.29 -2.38
C SER A 49 3.76 -2.36 -1.64
N ILE A 50 3.26 -2.05 -0.44
CA ILE A 50 2.49 -3.01 0.35
C ILE A 50 1.13 -3.29 -0.30
N PRO A 51 0.77 -4.58 -0.54
CA PRO A 51 -0.54 -4.96 -1.05
C PRO A 51 -1.68 -4.40 -0.18
N ASN A 52 -2.68 -3.82 -0.81
CA ASN A 52 -3.82 -3.17 -0.15
C ASN A 52 -3.44 -2.05 0.85
N GLY A 53 -2.16 -1.76 1.02
CA GLY A 53 -1.63 -0.80 1.98
C GLY A 53 -1.91 -1.15 3.44
N SER A 54 -2.22 -2.42 3.74
CA SER A 54 -2.47 -2.91 5.10
C SER A 54 -1.17 -3.39 5.73
N TYR A 55 -0.78 -2.76 6.85
CA TYR A 55 0.44 -3.10 7.56
C TYR A 55 0.28 -2.89 9.08
N SER A 56 1.06 -3.65 9.84
CA SER A 56 1.31 -3.48 11.28
C SER A 56 2.78 -3.11 11.51
N ALA A 57 3.13 -2.78 12.75
CA ALA A 57 4.53 -2.54 13.11
C ALA A 57 5.40 -3.78 12.87
N ASP A 58 4.86 -4.98 13.15
CA ASP A 58 5.62 -6.23 12.97
C ASP A 58 5.80 -6.58 11.50
N VAL A 59 4.79 -6.33 10.64
CA VAL A 59 4.94 -6.44 9.19
C VAL A 59 6.03 -5.49 8.68
N LEU A 60 6.06 -4.24 9.15
CA LEU A 60 7.08 -3.28 8.75
C LEU A 60 8.50 -3.70 9.18
N LYS A 61 8.65 -4.30 10.37
CA LYS A 61 9.95 -4.86 10.80
C LYS A 61 10.43 -5.93 9.82
N ILE A 62 9.55 -6.88 9.44
CA ILE A 62 9.91 -7.91 8.45
C ILE A 62 10.26 -7.31 7.09
N VAL A 63 9.51 -6.30 6.64
CA VAL A 63 9.83 -5.57 5.39
C VAL A 63 11.26 -5.02 5.43
N ILE A 64 11.66 -4.44 6.57
CA ILE A 64 13.01 -3.90 6.77
C ILE A 64 14.05 -5.02 6.84
N ASP A 65 13.77 -6.10 7.58
CA ASP A 65 14.67 -7.25 7.75
C ASP A 65 14.94 -7.97 6.41
N VAL A 66 13.96 -7.99 5.50
CA VAL A 66 14.11 -8.48 4.12
C VAL A 66 14.98 -7.54 3.26
N GLY A 67 15.26 -6.31 3.72
CA GLY A 67 16.18 -5.37 3.10
C GLY A 67 15.56 -4.27 2.25
N PHE A 68 14.26 -4.02 2.38
CA PHE A 68 13.63 -2.87 1.72
C PHE A 68 13.97 -1.56 2.42
N GLN A 69 14.23 -0.51 1.62
CA GLN A 69 14.58 0.84 2.08
C GLN A 69 13.41 1.82 1.94
N SER A 70 12.66 1.71 0.85
CA SER A 70 11.52 2.58 0.54
C SER A 70 10.22 1.78 0.51
N ILE A 71 9.28 2.12 1.38
CA ILE A 71 8.05 1.37 1.63
C ILE A 71 6.85 2.24 1.24
N TYR A 72 6.18 1.89 0.15
CA TYR A 72 4.97 2.58 -0.29
C TYR A 72 3.73 1.99 0.35
N THR A 73 2.94 2.85 0.98
CA THR A 73 1.66 2.51 1.63
C THR A 73 0.49 3.13 0.87
N SER A 74 -0.74 2.82 1.28
CA SER A 74 -1.96 3.47 0.77
C SER A 74 -2.46 4.62 1.67
N LYS A 75 -1.68 5.03 2.69
CA LYS A 75 -1.99 6.18 3.54
C LYS A 75 -1.89 7.46 2.71
N PRO A 76 -2.95 8.26 2.57
CA PRO A 76 -2.87 9.51 1.84
C PRO A 76 -1.98 10.50 2.58
N SER A 77 -0.79 10.76 2.06
CA SER A 77 0.17 11.69 2.65
C SER A 77 1.08 12.29 1.58
N THR A 78 1.43 13.56 1.75
CA THR A 78 2.50 14.24 1.00
C THR A 78 3.82 14.26 1.76
N LYS A 79 3.80 13.76 3.02
CA LYS A 79 5.00 13.69 3.86
C LYS A 79 5.57 12.28 3.78
N VAL A 80 6.87 12.18 3.66
CA VAL A 80 7.60 10.95 3.92
C VAL A 80 7.75 10.82 5.42
N GLU A 81 7.26 9.71 5.96
CA GLU A 81 7.47 9.32 7.36
C GLU A 81 8.67 8.36 7.41
N THR A 82 9.26 8.15 8.57
CA THR A 82 10.32 7.16 8.75
C THR A 82 9.90 6.11 9.78
N PHE A 83 10.29 4.86 9.52
CA PHE A 83 10.13 3.77 10.45
C PHE A 83 11.45 3.00 10.53
N HIS A 84 12.10 3.02 11.70
CA HIS A 84 13.44 2.45 11.90
C HIS A 84 14.46 2.88 10.83
N GLY A 85 14.46 4.19 10.49
CA GLY A 85 15.40 4.77 9.51
C GLY A 85 15.10 4.45 8.04
N LYS A 86 13.95 3.83 7.73
CA LYS A 86 13.50 3.55 6.36
C LYS A 86 12.33 4.45 5.98
N ASP A 87 12.23 4.79 4.71
CA ASP A 87 11.21 5.69 4.19
C ASP A 87 9.85 5.01 4.10
N LEU A 88 8.85 5.61 4.76
CA LEU A 88 7.45 5.19 4.68
C LEU A 88 6.68 6.25 3.88
N ILE A 89 6.34 5.91 2.65
CA ILE A 89 5.82 6.85 1.65
C ILE A 89 4.32 6.61 1.45
N GLY A 90 3.52 7.64 1.71
CA GLY A 90 2.09 7.63 1.43
C GLY A 90 1.77 7.85 -0.04
N ARG A 91 0.56 7.48 -0.49
CA ARG A 91 0.10 7.65 -1.87
C ARG A 91 -1.35 8.07 -1.93
N TYR A 92 -1.68 8.91 -2.91
CA TYR A 92 -3.05 9.17 -3.32
C TYR A 92 -3.42 8.22 -4.46
N ALA A 93 -4.44 7.38 -4.27
CA ALA A 93 -4.87 6.44 -5.28
C ALA A 93 -5.59 7.18 -6.43
N ILE A 94 -5.09 7.01 -7.65
CA ILE A 94 -5.73 7.47 -8.88
C ILE A 94 -6.36 6.24 -9.55
N MET A 95 -7.68 6.28 -9.69
CA MET A 95 -8.48 5.20 -10.27
C MET A 95 -8.76 5.47 -11.74
N HIS A 96 -9.16 4.43 -12.50
CA HIS A 96 -9.46 4.56 -13.93
C HIS A 96 -10.54 5.60 -14.26
N ASN A 97 -11.45 5.87 -13.34
CA ASN A 97 -12.51 6.88 -13.49
C ASN A 97 -12.15 8.25 -12.89
N THR A 98 -10.93 8.42 -12.37
CA THR A 98 -10.47 9.71 -11.83
C THR A 98 -10.20 10.67 -12.98
N LYS A 99 -10.89 11.81 -13.00
CA LYS A 99 -10.68 12.84 -14.03
C LYS A 99 -9.39 13.63 -13.75
N ALA A 100 -8.81 14.21 -14.80
CA ALA A 100 -7.62 15.06 -14.66
C ALA A 100 -7.82 16.21 -13.67
N ASP A 101 -9.01 16.86 -13.70
CA ASP A 101 -9.35 17.93 -12.78
C ASP A 101 -9.38 17.48 -11.32
N ASP A 102 -9.75 16.23 -11.04
CA ASP A 102 -9.74 15.70 -9.68
C ASP A 102 -8.29 15.47 -9.18
N VAL A 103 -7.38 15.08 -10.08
CA VAL A 103 -5.95 15.00 -9.77
C VAL A 103 -5.40 16.39 -9.44
N VAL A 104 -5.74 17.41 -10.24
CA VAL A 104 -5.35 18.79 -9.98
C VAL A 104 -5.90 19.27 -8.63
N LYS A 105 -7.16 18.96 -8.29
CA LYS A 105 -7.73 19.28 -6.98
C LYS A 105 -7.00 18.59 -5.82
N ILE A 106 -6.61 17.33 -5.97
CA ILE A 106 -5.83 16.61 -4.94
C ILE A 106 -4.49 17.32 -4.74
N ILE A 107 -3.83 17.75 -5.80
CA ILE A 107 -2.53 18.43 -5.72
C ILE A 107 -2.67 19.81 -5.08
N SER A 108 -3.66 20.61 -5.48
CA SER A 108 -3.80 22.01 -5.09
C SER A 108 -4.51 22.22 -3.74
N SER A 109 -5.44 21.33 -3.33
CA SER A 109 -6.27 21.53 -2.14
C SER A 109 -5.74 20.80 -0.91
N ALA A 110 -5.22 21.54 0.06
CA ALA A 110 -4.83 21.01 1.37
C ALA A 110 -6.04 20.46 2.16
N THR A 111 -7.19 21.12 2.05
CA THR A 111 -8.44 20.70 2.72
C THR A 111 -8.90 19.33 2.21
N LEU A 112 -8.89 19.14 0.87
CA LEU A 112 -9.24 17.85 0.28
C LEU A 112 -8.29 16.74 0.74
N ARG A 113 -6.99 17.00 0.74
CA ARG A 113 -6.00 16.02 1.23
C ARG A 113 -6.21 15.67 2.70
N THR A 114 -6.52 16.66 3.53
CA THR A 114 -6.83 16.45 4.95
C THR A 114 -8.07 15.58 5.12
N TRP A 115 -9.14 15.88 4.38
CA TRP A 115 -10.36 15.05 4.37
C TRP A 115 -10.09 13.61 3.92
N MET A 116 -9.31 13.40 2.85
CA MET A 116 -8.93 12.06 2.38
C MET A 116 -8.15 11.29 3.44
N ARG A 117 -7.28 11.96 4.21
CA ARG A 117 -6.54 11.35 5.31
C ARG A 117 -7.48 10.94 6.46
N TYR A 118 -8.39 11.81 6.88
CA TYR A 118 -9.40 11.46 7.90
C TYR A 118 -10.25 10.28 7.47
N ARG A 119 -10.75 10.30 6.23
CA ARG A 119 -11.52 9.17 5.68
C ARG A 119 -10.71 7.87 5.70
N TYR A 120 -9.44 7.93 5.35
CA TYR A 120 -8.56 6.75 5.39
C TYR A 120 -8.44 6.19 6.82
N GLU A 121 -8.19 7.03 7.82
CA GLU A 121 -8.06 6.60 9.23
C GLU A 121 -9.38 6.01 9.76
N ILE A 122 -10.53 6.63 9.46
CA ILE A 122 -11.84 6.09 9.84
C ILE A 122 -12.05 4.69 9.21
N LEU A 123 -11.77 4.55 7.92
CA LEU A 123 -11.93 3.26 7.23
C LEU A 123 -10.92 2.22 7.71
N LYS A 124 -9.72 2.63 8.10
CA LYS A 124 -8.71 1.76 8.72
C LYS A 124 -9.21 1.24 10.07
N PHE A 125 -9.70 2.14 10.92
CA PHE A 125 -10.29 1.76 12.21
C PHE A 125 -11.50 0.83 12.04
N ALA A 126 -12.41 1.14 11.12
CA ALA A 126 -13.57 0.29 10.83
C ALA A 126 -13.14 -1.12 10.35
N ARG A 127 -12.10 -1.24 9.53
CA ARG A 127 -11.55 -2.54 9.12
C ARG A 127 -10.97 -3.32 10.30
N GLN A 128 -10.25 -2.66 11.19
CA GLN A 128 -9.68 -3.30 12.38
C GLN A 128 -10.76 -3.77 13.36
N ALA A 129 -11.81 -2.96 13.57
CA ALA A 129 -12.90 -3.28 14.48
C ALA A 129 -13.83 -4.39 13.94
N LEU A 130 -14.13 -4.38 12.65
CA LEU A 130 -15.08 -5.29 12.02
C LEU A 130 -14.44 -6.54 11.39
N GLY A 131 -13.11 -6.57 11.25
CA GLY A 131 -12.39 -7.70 10.65
C GLY A 131 -13.00 -8.17 9.32
N GLN A 132 -13.25 -9.46 9.19
CA GLN A 132 -13.85 -10.07 7.99
C GLN A 132 -15.26 -9.53 7.65
N TYR A 133 -16.01 -9.05 8.63
CA TYR A 133 -17.34 -8.47 8.40
C TYR A 133 -17.29 -7.15 7.63
N TYR A 134 -16.20 -6.39 7.73
CA TYR A 134 -16.01 -5.15 6.97
C TYR A 134 -16.20 -5.35 5.46
N TYR A 135 -15.60 -6.39 4.91
CA TYR A 135 -15.70 -6.65 3.47
C TYR A 135 -17.11 -7.06 3.04
N LYS A 136 -17.83 -7.83 3.86
CA LYS A 136 -19.23 -8.18 3.61
C LYS A 136 -20.12 -6.95 3.62
N ILE A 137 -19.99 -6.11 4.64
CA ILE A 137 -20.76 -4.85 4.75
C ILE A 137 -20.43 -3.91 3.60
N ARG A 138 -19.16 -3.70 3.29
CA ARG A 138 -18.71 -2.84 2.18
C ARG A 138 -19.26 -3.31 0.84
N THR A 139 -19.20 -4.59 0.53
CA THR A 139 -19.72 -5.13 -0.74
C THR A 139 -21.24 -5.01 -0.82
N THR A 140 -21.95 -5.20 0.27
CA THR A 140 -23.40 -5.00 0.34
C THR A 140 -23.76 -3.54 0.10
N ILE A 141 -23.12 -2.59 0.80
CA ILE A 141 -23.35 -1.15 0.63
C ILE A 141 -23.06 -0.74 -0.81
N LEU A 142 -21.90 -1.13 -1.37
CA LEU A 142 -21.55 -0.78 -2.75
C LEU A 142 -22.55 -1.36 -3.78
N ARG A 143 -23.09 -2.57 -3.56
CA ARG A 143 -24.13 -3.13 -4.43
C ARG A 143 -25.43 -2.32 -4.41
N TYR A 144 -25.79 -1.73 -3.27
CA TYR A 144 -26.97 -0.88 -3.16
C TYR A 144 -26.77 0.51 -3.80
N PHE A 145 -25.56 1.10 -3.67
CA PHE A 145 -25.28 2.44 -4.19
C PHE A 145 -24.81 2.47 -5.66
N VAL A 146 -24.36 1.36 -6.23
CA VAL A 146 -23.96 1.28 -7.65
C VAL A 146 -25.15 0.89 -8.56
N LYS A 147 -26.32 0.58 -7.99
CA LYS A 147 -27.56 0.35 -8.73
C LYS A 147 -28.45 1.58 -8.88
N LEU A 148 -27.98 2.74 -8.43
CA LEU A 148 -28.54 4.07 -8.68
C LEU A 148 -27.61 4.87 -9.59
#